data_3171bb77991c3da93d0b311ddbda8301
#
_entry.id   3171bb77991c3da93d0b311ddbda8301
#
_cell.length_a   1.000
_cell.length_b   1.000
_cell.length_c   1.000
_cell.angle_alpha   90.00
_cell.angle_beta   90.00
_cell.angle_gamma   90.00
#
_symmetry.space_group_name_H-M   'P 1'
#
loop_
_entity.id
_entity.type
_entity.pdbx_description
1 polymer ?
#
loop_
_entity_poly.entity_id
_entity_poly.type
_entity_poly.pdbx_seq_one_letter_code
_entity_poly.pdbx_strand_id
1 'polypeptide(L)'
;MEVTYMVFAWAGDILMMTVTFILIFMGPGLILAVLLHYIHKIFESNARPLLGRTLYLFLFGGLGTMIHEIGHALLCFPFGHKITEIELFNLNPNTGTLGYVNHLYNPNNIWALIGNFFISIGPLILGSIVVYFSAYFLISEVFFLSFENLNISFNHFTSLNAFNSLIIESINLLLEFSNFLFTIENLQNWKFWLFVYILMTVGGNMTLSTADIKGAFKGFIAIIGVFVLFSMITKLFWGNIDNDWLFTLTEKYSIIYAIMLLSIFINGALTIPLFFIRIIARR
;
A
#
# COMPACT_ATOMS: atom_id res chain seq x y z
N MET A 1 -27.74 -20.28 -33.39
CA MET A 1 -26.27 -20.33 -33.25
C MET A 1 -25.65 -18.91 -33.17
N GLU A 2 -25.94 -17.97 -34.05
CA GLU A 2 -25.35 -16.60 -34.00
C GLU A 2 -25.66 -15.84 -32.71
N VAL A 3 -26.91 -15.81 -32.24
CA VAL A 3 -27.28 -15.10 -30.99
C VAL A 3 -26.56 -15.67 -29.80
N THR A 4 -26.41 -16.99 -29.71
CA THR A 4 -25.69 -17.66 -28.62
C THR A 4 -24.22 -17.27 -28.65
N TYR A 5 -23.58 -17.23 -29.81
CA TYR A 5 -22.18 -16.80 -29.97
C TYR A 5 -21.99 -15.32 -29.57
N MET A 6 -22.91 -14.44 -29.98
CA MET A 6 -22.86 -13.01 -29.60
C MET A 6 -22.96 -12.80 -28.08
N VAL A 7 -23.85 -13.56 -27.41
CA VAL A 7 -23.98 -13.49 -25.94
C VAL A 7 -22.71 -13.95 -25.22
N PHE A 8 -22.10 -15.07 -25.69
CA PHE A 8 -20.84 -15.53 -25.10
C PHE A 8 -19.68 -14.58 -25.34
N ALA A 9 -19.57 -13.99 -26.54
CA ALA A 9 -18.56 -12.98 -26.83
C ALA A 9 -18.73 -11.74 -25.94
N TRP A 10 -19.96 -11.23 -25.79
CA TRP A 10 -20.27 -10.10 -24.93
C TRP A 10 -19.95 -10.36 -23.45
N ALA A 11 -20.30 -11.54 -22.94
CA ALA A 11 -19.96 -11.96 -21.58
C ALA A 11 -18.42 -12.08 -21.38
N GLY A 12 -17.72 -12.60 -22.38
CA GLY A 12 -16.26 -12.68 -22.41
C GLY A 12 -15.59 -11.30 -22.30
N ASP A 13 -16.10 -10.32 -23.06
CA ASP A 13 -15.60 -8.94 -23.02
C ASP A 13 -15.78 -8.31 -21.63
N ILE A 14 -16.96 -8.47 -21.02
CA ILE A 14 -17.22 -7.96 -19.66
C ILE A 14 -16.27 -8.61 -18.64
N LEU A 15 -16.06 -9.91 -18.73
CA LEU A 15 -15.14 -10.63 -17.84
C LEU A 15 -13.70 -10.09 -18.00
N MET A 16 -13.25 -9.95 -19.24
CA MET A 16 -11.90 -9.39 -19.52
C MET A 16 -11.74 -7.98 -18.99
N MET A 17 -12.73 -7.10 -19.21
CA MET A 17 -12.72 -5.74 -18.67
C MET A 17 -12.68 -5.75 -17.13
N THR A 18 -13.50 -6.57 -16.48
CA THR A 18 -13.52 -6.68 -15.02
C THR A 18 -12.18 -7.15 -14.47
N VAL A 19 -11.57 -8.17 -15.09
CA VAL A 19 -10.24 -8.68 -14.70
C VAL A 19 -9.19 -7.59 -14.90
N THR A 20 -9.24 -6.86 -16.01
CA THR A 20 -8.32 -5.75 -16.28
C THR A 20 -8.42 -4.68 -15.22
N PHE A 21 -9.62 -4.26 -14.82
CA PHE A 21 -9.81 -3.29 -13.74
C PHE A 21 -9.21 -3.77 -12.42
N ILE A 22 -9.48 -5.03 -12.03
CA ILE A 22 -8.92 -5.60 -10.80
C ILE A 22 -7.39 -5.62 -10.84
N LEU A 23 -6.82 -6.08 -11.94
CA LEU A 23 -5.36 -6.17 -12.08
C LEU A 23 -4.69 -4.79 -12.05
N ILE A 24 -5.26 -3.80 -12.74
CA ILE A 24 -4.69 -2.46 -12.80
C ILE A 24 -4.81 -1.74 -11.46
N PHE A 25 -6.00 -1.75 -10.84
CA PHE A 25 -6.23 -0.96 -9.61
C PHE A 25 -5.72 -1.63 -8.34
N MET A 26 -5.62 -2.96 -8.30
CA MET A 26 -5.30 -3.68 -7.06
C MET A 26 -4.00 -4.47 -7.15
N GLY A 27 -3.63 -4.96 -8.34
CA GLY A 27 -2.50 -5.86 -8.51
C GLY A 27 -1.18 -5.31 -7.97
N PRO A 28 -0.71 -4.13 -8.41
CA PRO A 28 0.55 -3.56 -7.95
C PRO A 28 0.55 -3.30 -6.44
N GLY A 29 -0.53 -2.72 -5.92
CA GLY A 29 -0.66 -2.42 -4.49
C GLY A 29 -0.58 -3.67 -3.61
N LEU A 30 -1.23 -4.76 -4.01
CA LEU A 30 -1.17 -6.02 -3.28
C LEU A 30 0.24 -6.64 -3.29
N ILE A 31 0.90 -6.64 -4.45
CA ILE A 31 2.28 -7.15 -4.56
C ILE A 31 3.22 -6.35 -3.65
N LEU A 32 3.14 -5.02 -3.71
CA LEU A 32 3.98 -4.14 -2.90
C LEU A 32 3.67 -4.28 -1.39
N ALA A 33 2.40 -4.44 -1.00
CA ALA A 33 2.03 -4.67 0.39
C ALA A 33 2.62 -5.98 0.93
N VAL A 34 2.61 -7.05 0.12
CA VAL A 34 3.23 -8.34 0.48
C VAL A 34 4.75 -8.19 0.61
N LEU A 35 5.40 -7.54 -0.35
CA LEU A 35 6.85 -7.30 -0.30
C LEU A 35 7.23 -6.47 0.91
N LEU A 36 6.49 -5.39 1.19
CA LEU A 36 6.71 -4.53 2.33
C LEU A 36 6.55 -5.30 3.65
N HIS A 37 5.53 -6.17 3.74
CA HIS A 37 5.35 -7.03 4.91
C HIS A 37 6.58 -7.91 5.20
N TYR A 38 7.12 -8.57 4.18
CA TYR A 38 8.30 -9.41 4.36
C TYR A 38 9.55 -8.60 4.70
N ILE A 39 9.80 -7.49 4.03
CA ILE A 39 10.95 -6.61 4.30
C ILE A 39 10.87 -6.05 5.72
N HIS A 40 9.70 -5.56 6.14
CA HIS A 40 9.51 -5.07 7.51
C HIS A 40 9.72 -6.17 8.56
N LYS A 41 9.23 -7.38 8.31
CA LYS A 41 9.45 -8.54 9.17
C LYS A 41 10.94 -8.92 9.29
N ILE A 42 11.69 -8.84 8.18
CA ILE A 42 13.15 -9.05 8.20
C ILE A 42 13.84 -7.94 8.99
N PHE A 43 13.44 -6.67 8.82
CA PHE A 43 13.92 -5.54 9.59
C PHE A 43 13.69 -5.78 11.10
N GLU A 44 12.45 -6.07 11.52
CA GLU A 44 12.09 -6.38 12.92
C GLU A 44 12.94 -7.51 13.48
N SER A 45 13.10 -8.62 12.73
CA SER A 45 13.85 -9.79 13.17
C SER A 45 15.34 -9.50 13.44
N ASN A 46 15.89 -8.46 12.83
CA ASN A 46 17.28 -8.04 13.05
C ASN A 46 17.40 -6.91 14.08
N ALA A 47 16.50 -5.92 14.05
CA ALA A 47 16.55 -4.77 14.95
C ALA A 47 16.13 -5.13 16.39
N ARG A 48 15.07 -5.92 16.56
CA ARG A 48 14.50 -6.27 17.87
C ARG A 48 15.46 -7.03 18.80
N PRO A 49 16.27 -8.01 18.36
CA PRO A 49 17.26 -8.65 19.23
C PRO A 49 18.41 -7.72 19.66
N LEU A 50 18.73 -6.69 18.85
CA LEU A 50 19.79 -5.72 19.15
C LEU A 50 19.34 -4.67 20.17
N LEU A 51 18.12 -4.18 20.03
CA LEU A 51 17.57 -3.10 20.85
C LEU A 51 16.82 -3.60 22.09
N GLY A 52 16.45 -4.87 22.10
CA GLY A 52 15.44 -5.38 23.02
C GLY A 52 14.01 -4.99 22.62
N ARG A 53 13.03 -5.77 23.12
CA ARG A 53 11.63 -5.62 22.72
C ARG A 53 11.07 -4.23 22.99
N THR A 54 11.24 -3.73 24.20
CA THR A 54 10.62 -2.47 24.65
C THR A 54 11.14 -1.28 23.87
N LEU A 55 12.47 -1.18 23.70
CA LEU A 55 13.08 -0.06 22.96
C LEU A 55 12.72 -0.12 21.47
N TYR A 56 12.74 -1.33 20.88
CA TYR A 56 12.31 -1.53 19.50
C TYR A 56 10.86 -1.07 19.28
N LEU A 57 9.94 -1.51 20.13
CA LEU A 57 8.53 -1.13 20.01
C LEU A 57 8.31 0.36 20.23
N PHE A 58 9.03 0.98 21.17
CA PHE A 58 8.96 2.42 21.39
C PHE A 58 9.45 3.23 20.18
N LEU A 59 10.59 2.84 19.61
CA LEU A 59 11.22 3.58 18.52
C LEU A 59 10.55 3.31 17.15
N PHE A 60 10.21 2.06 16.85
CA PHE A 60 9.78 1.65 15.50
C PHE A 60 8.36 1.12 15.46
N GLY A 61 7.83 0.59 16.56
CA GLY A 61 6.46 0.07 16.60
C GLY A 61 5.41 1.14 16.85
N GLY A 62 5.67 2.08 17.78
CA GLY A 62 4.64 2.96 18.32
C GLY A 62 3.98 3.85 17.27
N LEU A 63 4.74 4.73 16.61
CA LEU A 63 4.20 5.67 15.63
C LEU A 63 3.54 4.95 14.45
N GLY A 64 4.22 3.92 13.92
CA GLY A 64 3.71 3.17 12.78
C GLY A 64 2.41 2.44 13.10
N THR A 65 2.33 1.77 14.28
CA THR A 65 1.09 1.10 14.71
C THR A 65 -0.04 2.09 14.94
N MET A 66 0.21 3.24 15.60
CA MET A 66 -0.82 4.26 15.78
C MET A 66 -1.41 4.75 14.45
N ILE A 67 -0.57 5.07 13.47
CA ILE A 67 -1.04 5.49 12.14
C ILE A 67 -1.79 4.35 11.43
N HIS A 68 -1.35 3.12 11.58
CA HIS A 68 -2.02 1.93 11.06
C HIS A 68 -3.46 1.82 11.62
N GLU A 69 -3.63 1.83 12.94
CA GLU A 69 -4.94 1.70 13.56
C GLU A 69 -5.85 2.92 13.28
N ILE A 70 -5.28 4.14 13.24
CA ILE A 70 -6.03 5.33 12.83
C ILE A 70 -6.52 5.17 11.38
N GLY A 71 -5.74 4.55 10.50
CA GLY A 71 -6.13 4.26 9.12
C GLY A 71 -7.41 3.42 9.04
N HIS A 72 -7.51 2.35 9.83
CA HIS A 72 -8.73 1.55 9.96
C HIS A 72 -9.89 2.38 10.52
N ALA A 73 -9.65 3.09 11.62
CA ALA A 73 -10.67 3.86 12.32
C ALA A 73 -11.29 4.96 11.44
N LEU A 74 -10.47 5.72 10.71
CA LEU A 74 -10.94 6.80 9.85
C LEU A 74 -11.87 6.31 8.76
N LEU A 75 -11.57 5.14 8.17
CA LEU A 75 -12.39 4.59 7.10
C LEU A 75 -13.66 3.88 7.60
N CYS A 76 -13.80 3.62 8.90
CA CYS A 76 -15.07 3.14 9.46
C CYS A 76 -16.20 4.14 9.24
N PHE A 77 -15.95 5.45 9.36
CA PHE A 77 -16.98 6.48 9.30
C PHE A 77 -17.69 6.59 7.95
N PRO A 78 -16.98 6.76 6.80
CA PRO A 78 -17.64 6.93 5.51
C PRO A 78 -18.43 5.69 5.07
N PHE A 79 -18.06 4.51 5.57
CA PHE A 79 -18.73 3.25 5.22
C PHE A 79 -19.79 2.81 6.25
N GLY A 80 -20.08 3.65 7.27
CA GLY A 80 -21.13 3.40 8.25
C GLY A 80 -20.82 2.26 9.21
N HIS A 81 -19.55 1.97 9.47
CA HIS A 81 -19.13 1.03 10.50
C HIS A 81 -19.07 1.72 11.86
N LYS A 82 -19.59 1.05 12.89
CA LYS A 82 -19.54 1.52 14.27
C LYS A 82 -18.30 0.93 14.95
N ILE A 83 -17.36 1.79 15.33
CA ILE A 83 -16.22 1.39 16.16
C ILE A 83 -16.76 1.02 17.55
N THR A 84 -16.42 -0.17 18.03
CA THR A 84 -16.80 -0.70 19.35
C THR A 84 -15.67 -0.57 20.35
N GLU A 85 -14.45 -0.72 19.90
CA GLU A 85 -13.25 -0.63 20.72
C GLU A 85 -12.06 -0.22 19.85
N ILE A 86 -11.18 0.59 20.39
CA ILE A 86 -9.95 1.03 19.74
C ILE A 86 -8.80 1.06 20.74
N GLU A 87 -7.69 0.47 20.36
CA GLU A 87 -6.41 0.59 21.06
C GLU A 87 -5.34 0.92 20.02
N LEU A 88 -4.84 2.16 20.06
CA LEU A 88 -3.91 2.63 19.03
C LEU A 88 -2.51 2.05 19.20
N PHE A 89 -2.08 1.85 20.45
CA PHE A 89 -0.77 1.28 20.74
C PHE A 89 -0.68 0.74 22.17
N ASN A 90 -0.21 -0.51 22.31
CA ASN A 90 -0.05 -1.17 23.59
C ASN A 90 1.33 -1.83 23.69
N LEU A 91 2.09 -1.43 24.67
CA LEU A 91 3.39 -2.03 24.99
C LEU A 91 3.27 -3.33 25.81
N ASN A 92 2.06 -3.68 26.28
CA ASN A 92 1.86 -4.83 27.16
C ASN A 92 2.16 -6.14 26.43
N PRO A 93 3.17 -6.91 26.88
CA PRO A 93 3.57 -8.14 26.22
C PRO A 93 2.52 -9.25 26.24
N ASN A 94 1.49 -9.14 27.10
CA ASN A 94 0.51 -10.21 27.30
C ASN A 94 -0.65 -10.18 26.28
N THR A 95 -0.84 -9.08 25.55
CA THR A 95 -1.96 -8.95 24.59
C THR A 95 -1.67 -9.55 23.22
N GLY A 96 -0.41 -9.79 22.87
CA GLY A 96 0.00 -10.34 21.57
C GLY A 96 -0.17 -9.38 20.38
N THR A 97 -0.97 -8.32 20.53
CA THR A 97 -1.23 -7.28 19.52
C THR A 97 -0.76 -5.92 20.01
N LEU A 98 -0.18 -5.12 19.12
CA LEU A 98 0.32 -3.78 19.47
C LEU A 98 -0.80 -2.74 19.45
N GLY A 99 -1.79 -2.92 18.59
CA GLY A 99 -2.98 -2.10 18.46
C GLY A 99 -4.11 -2.89 17.78
N TYR A 100 -5.33 -2.37 17.84
CA TYR A 100 -6.48 -2.92 17.13
C TYR A 100 -7.64 -1.92 17.02
N VAL A 101 -8.49 -2.11 16.02
CA VAL A 101 -9.77 -1.44 15.85
C VAL A 101 -10.86 -2.48 15.65
N ASN A 102 -11.72 -2.64 16.65
CA ASN A 102 -12.90 -3.49 16.55
C ASN A 102 -14.09 -2.67 16.08
N HIS A 103 -14.79 -3.14 15.06
CA HIS A 103 -15.94 -2.45 14.50
C HIS A 103 -17.07 -3.43 14.13
N LEU A 104 -18.28 -2.93 14.13
CA LEU A 104 -19.49 -3.65 13.71
C LEU A 104 -20.12 -2.95 12.51
N TYR A 105 -20.76 -3.72 11.63
CA TYR A 105 -21.47 -3.24 10.47
C TYR A 105 -22.70 -4.10 10.17
N ASN A 106 -23.63 -3.57 9.39
CA ASN A 106 -24.79 -4.31 8.91
C ASN A 106 -24.39 -5.12 7.65
N PRO A 107 -24.37 -6.46 7.70
CA PRO A 107 -23.97 -7.30 6.56
C PRO A 107 -24.94 -7.23 5.38
N ASN A 108 -26.16 -6.76 5.58
CA ASN A 108 -27.16 -6.55 4.52
C ASN A 108 -26.99 -5.23 3.77
N ASN A 109 -26.09 -4.36 4.23
CA ASN A 109 -25.79 -3.11 3.57
C ASN A 109 -24.56 -3.27 2.66
N ILE A 110 -24.79 -3.20 1.33
CA ILE A 110 -23.74 -3.34 0.30
C ILE A 110 -22.63 -2.30 0.49
N TRP A 111 -22.98 -1.04 0.87
CA TRP A 111 -22.00 0.01 1.12
C TRP A 111 -21.06 -0.33 2.29
N ALA A 112 -21.62 -0.87 3.35
CA ALA A 112 -20.82 -1.35 4.47
C ALA A 112 -19.99 -2.61 4.11
N LEU A 113 -20.51 -3.51 3.26
CA LEU A 113 -19.71 -4.65 2.76
C LEU A 113 -18.51 -4.18 1.95
N ILE A 114 -18.68 -3.20 1.04
CA ILE A 114 -17.58 -2.56 0.31
C ILE A 114 -16.61 -1.93 1.30
N GLY A 115 -17.12 -1.31 2.36
CA GLY A 115 -16.34 -0.70 3.43
C GLY A 115 -15.32 -1.63 4.06
N ASN A 116 -15.61 -2.93 4.21
CA ASN A 116 -14.62 -3.88 4.75
C ASN A 116 -13.30 -3.89 3.95
N PHE A 117 -13.38 -3.77 2.63
CA PHE A 117 -12.17 -3.69 1.82
C PHE A 117 -11.38 -2.41 2.09
N PHE A 118 -12.04 -1.24 2.03
CA PHE A 118 -11.38 0.04 2.22
C PHE A 118 -10.85 0.21 3.65
N ILE A 119 -11.61 -0.21 4.66
CA ILE A 119 -11.16 -0.21 6.05
C ILE A 119 -9.91 -1.07 6.20
N SER A 120 -9.89 -2.26 5.59
CA SER A 120 -8.74 -3.16 5.67
C SER A 120 -7.48 -2.59 5.01
N ILE A 121 -7.59 -1.83 3.92
CA ILE A 121 -6.44 -1.16 3.29
C ILE A 121 -6.20 0.26 3.85
N GLY A 122 -6.97 0.67 4.84
CA GLY A 122 -6.85 1.97 5.50
C GLY A 122 -5.43 2.35 5.93
N PRO A 123 -4.66 1.44 6.52
CA PRO A 123 -3.26 1.68 6.87
C PRO A 123 -2.37 2.03 5.69
N LEU A 124 -2.60 1.41 4.51
CA LEU A 124 -1.88 1.74 3.28
C LEU A 124 -2.21 3.16 2.81
N ILE A 125 -3.50 3.53 2.85
CA ILE A 125 -3.97 4.84 2.42
C ILE A 125 -3.44 5.93 3.35
N LEU A 126 -3.71 5.81 4.66
CA LEU A 126 -3.30 6.83 5.62
C LEU A 126 -1.78 6.90 5.75
N GLY A 127 -1.09 5.77 5.78
CA GLY A 127 0.37 5.71 5.82
C GLY A 127 0.99 6.43 4.62
N SER A 128 0.45 6.20 3.41
CA SER A 128 0.90 6.91 2.20
C SER A 128 0.67 8.42 2.29
N ILE A 129 -0.48 8.85 2.81
CA ILE A 129 -0.77 10.27 3.03
C ILE A 129 0.23 10.90 4.02
N VAL A 130 0.50 10.24 5.14
CA VAL A 130 1.45 10.72 6.15
C VAL A 130 2.86 10.80 5.59
N VAL A 131 3.32 9.80 4.84
CA VAL A 131 4.63 9.82 4.19
C VAL A 131 4.70 10.91 3.13
N TYR A 132 3.67 11.08 2.31
CA TYR A 132 3.59 12.15 1.31
C TYR A 132 3.75 13.54 1.93
N PHE A 133 2.94 13.86 2.94
CA PHE A 133 3.03 15.15 3.61
C PHE A 133 4.35 15.32 4.39
N SER A 134 4.89 14.26 4.97
CA SER A 134 6.20 14.33 5.59
C SER A 134 7.31 14.63 4.57
N ALA A 135 7.25 14.07 3.36
CA ALA A 135 8.15 14.44 2.27
C ALA A 135 8.01 15.91 1.90
N TYR A 136 6.78 16.39 1.72
CA TYR A 136 6.49 17.78 1.37
C TYR A 136 7.07 18.78 2.38
N PHE A 137 6.97 18.52 3.68
CA PHE A 137 7.41 19.46 4.72
C PHE A 137 8.88 19.31 5.11
N LEU A 138 9.48 18.14 4.92
CA LEU A 138 10.80 17.82 5.48
C LEU A 138 11.91 17.74 4.42
N ILE A 139 11.54 17.45 3.16
CA ILE A 139 12.52 17.27 2.08
C ILE A 139 12.51 18.47 1.14
N SER A 140 13.56 18.59 0.33
CA SER A 140 13.70 19.71 -0.62
C SER A 140 12.58 19.69 -1.67
N GLU A 141 12.21 20.90 -2.14
CA GLU A 141 11.22 21.08 -3.21
C GLU A 141 11.57 20.27 -4.48
N VAL A 142 12.87 20.19 -4.80
CA VAL A 142 13.34 19.42 -5.97
C VAL A 142 12.99 17.93 -5.84
N PHE A 143 13.17 17.35 -4.65
CA PHE A 143 12.77 15.96 -4.41
C PHE A 143 11.27 15.78 -4.53
N PHE A 144 10.51 16.70 -3.96
CA PHE A 144 9.06 16.66 -3.99
C PHE A 144 8.51 16.73 -5.43
N LEU A 145 9.06 17.65 -6.24
CA LEU A 145 8.69 17.77 -7.66
C LEU A 145 9.07 16.51 -8.46
N SER A 146 10.22 15.90 -8.17
CA SER A 146 10.59 14.62 -8.79
C SER A 146 9.62 13.51 -8.40
N PHE A 147 9.11 13.53 -7.17
CA PHE A 147 8.12 12.58 -6.67
C PHE A 147 6.73 12.75 -7.30
N GLU A 148 6.30 14.00 -7.57
CA GLU A 148 5.05 14.29 -8.27
C GLU A 148 5.10 13.96 -9.78
N ASN A 149 6.29 14.07 -10.38
CA ASN A 149 6.50 13.77 -11.79
C ASN A 149 6.71 12.27 -12.08
N LEU A 150 6.61 11.41 -11.04
CA LEU A 150 6.71 9.97 -11.20
C LEU A 150 5.47 9.42 -11.92
N ASN A 151 5.60 9.24 -13.20
CA ASN A 151 4.62 8.52 -14.02
C ASN A 151 5.05 7.05 -14.13
N ILE A 152 4.57 6.20 -13.23
CA ILE A 152 4.65 4.76 -13.43
C ILE A 152 3.64 4.42 -14.51
N SER A 153 4.12 4.21 -15.73
CA SER A 153 3.27 3.87 -16.86
C SER A 153 2.81 2.42 -16.76
N PHE A 154 1.53 2.23 -16.43
CA PHE A 154 0.90 0.91 -16.39
C PHE A 154 0.40 0.46 -17.77
N ASN A 155 0.82 1.11 -18.86
CA ASN A 155 0.28 0.94 -20.20
C ASN A 155 0.42 -0.47 -20.79
N HIS A 156 1.04 -1.41 -20.11
CA HIS A 156 1.42 -2.68 -20.72
C HIS A 156 1.10 -3.95 -19.90
N PHE A 157 0.15 -3.91 -18.96
CA PHE A 157 -0.18 -5.09 -18.13
C PHE A 157 -0.72 -6.33 -18.91
N THR A 158 -0.81 -6.23 -20.22
CA THR A 158 -1.37 -7.30 -21.06
C THR A 158 -0.35 -8.30 -21.59
N SER A 159 0.94 -8.14 -21.31
CA SER A 159 1.99 -9.06 -21.82
C SER A 159 3.14 -9.28 -20.82
N LEU A 160 3.88 -10.38 -20.97
CA LEU A 160 5.10 -10.67 -20.20
C LEU A 160 6.15 -9.54 -20.31
N ASN A 161 6.19 -8.85 -21.44
CA ASN A 161 7.07 -7.70 -21.67
C ASN A 161 6.71 -6.52 -20.76
N ALA A 162 5.45 -6.37 -20.43
CA ALA A 162 4.95 -5.35 -19.53
C ALA A 162 5.37 -5.58 -18.07
N PHE A 163 5.40 -6.80 -17.60
CA PHE A 163 5.91 -7.11 -16.26
C PHE A 163 7.40 -6.77 -16.15
N ASN A 164 8.18 -7.04 -17.19
CA ASN A 164 9.59 -6.66 -17.25
C ASN A 164 9.76 -5.14 -17.29
N SER A 165 8.93 -4.40 -18.02
CA SER A 165 8.99 -2.92 -18.02
C SER A 165 8.68 -2.32 -16.66
N LEU A 166 7.69 -2.84 -15.93
CA LEU A 166 7.41 -2.42 -14.56
C LEU A 166 8.57 -2.64 -13.60
N ILE A 167 9.25 -3.78 -13.69
CA ILE A 167 10.44 -4.05 -12.87
C ILE A 167 11.53 -3.03 -13.19
N ILE A 168 11.80 -2.79 -14.49
CA ILE A 168 12.84 -1.86 -14.93
C ILE A 168 12.48 -0.43 -14.48
N GLU A 169 11.24 0.01 -14.68
CA GLU A 169 10.76 1.33 -14.22
C GLU A 169 10.88 1.45 -12.70
N SER A 170 10.48 0.43 -11.95
CA SER A 170 10.62 0.42 -10.48
C SER A 170 12.08 0.50 -10.03
N ILE A 171 13.00 -0.18 -10.72
CA ILE A 171 14.44 -0.11 -10.43
C ILE A 171 14.99 1.27 -10.76
N ASN A 172 14.65 1.85 -11.91
CA ASN A 172 15.09 3.18 -12.31
C ASN A 172 14.60 4.23 -11.29
N LEU A 173 13.36 4.12 -10.87
CA LEU A 173 12.75 4.95 -9.84
C LEU A 173 13.50 4.86 -8.50
N LEU A 174 13.86 3.65 -8.07
CA LEU A 174 14.66 3.46 -6.85
C LEU A 174 16.08 4.03 -6.98
N LEU A 175 16.69 3.96 -8.16
CA LEU A 175 17.98 4.57 -8.44
C LEU A 175 17.90 6.10 -8.41
N GLU A 176 16.87 6.69 -9.00
CA GLU A 176 16.61 8.13 -8.91
C GLU A 176 16.41 8.55 -7.47
N PHE A 177 15.56 7.86 -6.71
CA PHE A 177 15.39 8.13 -5.29
C PHE A 177 16.69 8.03 -4.51
N SER A 178 17.52 7.03 -4.77
CA SER A 178 18.80 6.88 -4.07
C SER A 178 19.73 8.07 -4.33
N ASN A 179 19.80 8.53 -5.58
CA ASN A 179 20.62 9.69 -5.95
C ASN A 179 20.13 10.98 -5.30
N PHE A 180 18.81 11.15 -5.16
CA PHE A 180 18.21 12.31 -4.48
C PHE A 180 18.34 12.25 -2.96
N LEU A 181 18.07 11.08 -2.36
CA LEU A 181 18.06 10.93 -0.91
C LEU A 181 19.44 11.05 -0.31
N PHE A 182 20.47 10.47 -0.92
CA PHE A 182 21.81 10.36 -0.35
C PHE A 182 22.76 11.46 -0.82
N THR A 183 22.25 12.69 -1.01
CA THR A 183 23.09 13.86 -1.21
C THR A 183 23.74 14.31 0.11
N ILE A 184 24.92 14.95 0.02
CA ILE A 184 25.61 15.48 1.21
C ILE A 184 24.72 16.49 1.96
N GLU A 185 23.96 17.32 1.23
CA GLU A 185 23.03 18.28 1.81
C GLU A 185 21.94 17.62 2.64
N ASN A 186 21.32 16.57 2.12
CA ASN A 186 20.31 15.79 2.85
C ASN A 186 20.90 15.10 4.08
N LEU A 187 22.07 14.47 3.94
CA LEU A 187 22.71 13.77 5.06
C LEU A 187 23.09 14.70 6.23
N GLN A 188 23.36 15.98 5.96
CA GLN A 188 23.63 17.00 6.96
C GLN A 188 22.36 17.64 7.54
N ASN A 189 21.18 17.40 6.95
CA ASN A 189 19.92 18.02 7.35
C ASN A 189 19.15 17.10 8.30
N TRP A 190 18.88 17.58 9.53
CA TRP A 190 18.10 16.80 10.50
C TRP A 190 16.68 16.47 10.04
N LYS A 191 16.07 17.31 9.18
CA LYS A 191 14.73 17.06 8.59
C LYS A 191 14.74 15.81 7.73
N PHE A 192 15.82 15.58 6.98
CA PHE A 192 15.99 14.35 6.21
C PHE A 192 15.94 13.10 7.10
N TRP A 193 16.65 13.10 8.22
CA TRP A 193 16.65 11.97 9.14
C TRP A 193 15.29 11.75 9.81
N LEU A 194 14.55 12.84 10.08
CA LEU A 194 13.17 12.75 10.56
C LEU A 194 12.25 12.13 9.50
N PHE A 195 12.39 12.50 8.23
CA PHE A 195 11.67 11.87 7.13
C PHE A 195 12.01 10.39 6.99
N VAL A 196 13.28 10.01 7.01
CA VAL A 196 13.73 8.62 6.97
C VAL A 196 13.12 7.83 8.14
N TYR A 197 13.08 8.39 9.33
CA TYR A 197 12.45 7.79 10.51
C TYR A 197 10.94 7.56 10.30
N ILE A 198 10.21 8.55 9.77
CA ILE A 198 8.78 8.41 9.45
C ILE A 198 8.58 7.33 8.38
N LEU A 199 9.40 7.34 7.34
CA LEU A 199 9.33 6.36 6.28
C LEU A 199 9.60 4.92 6.76
N MET A 200 10.53 4.76 7.71
CA MET A 200 10.78 3.46 8.36
C MET A 200 9.62 3.00 9.23
N THR A 201 9.11 3.89 10.07
CA THR A 201 8.11 3.54 11.07
C THR A 201 6.71 3.44 10.45
N VAL A 202 6.25 4.51 9.81
CA VAL A 202 4.93 4.55 9.17
C VAL A 202 4.94 3.72 7.90
N GLY A 203 5.91 3.94 7.01
CA GLY A 203 6.05 3.19 5.77
C GLY A 203 6.20 1.68 6.02
N GLY A 204 7.01 1.27 6.99
CA GLY A 204 7.16 -0.13 7.37
C GLY A 204 5.88 -0.77 7.91
N ASN A 205 5.02 -0.01 8.55
CA ASN A 205 3.73 -0.47 9.07
C ASN A 205 2.55 -0.34 8.06
N MET A 206 2.79 0.12 6.82
CA MET A 206 1.83 0.03 5.71
C MET A 206 1.70 -1.42 5.22
N THR A 207 1.55 -2.36 6.11
CA THR A 207 1.37 -3.79 5.82
C THR A 207 -0.04 -4.21 6.18
N LEU A 208 -0.48 -5.34 5.65
CA LEU A 208 -1.78 -5.91 5.98
C LEU A 208 -1.58 -7.08 6.95
N SER A 209 -2.26 -7.01 8.09
CA SER A 209 -2.34 -8.14 9.02
C SER A 209 -3.20 -9.27 8.44
N THR A 210 -3.15 -10.46 9.05
CA THR A 210 -4.04 -11.56 8.65
C THR A 210 -5.52 -11.23 8.86
N ALA A 211 -5.84 -10.37 9.84
CA ALA A 211 -7.19 -9.87 10.09
C ALA A 211 -7.63 -8.93 8.96
N ASP A 212 -6.75 -8.03 8.54
CA ASP A 212 -7.01 -7.09 7.44
C ASP A 212 -7.24 -7.82 6.12
N ILE A 213 -6.41 -8.82 5.80
CA ILE A 213 -6.59 -9.64 4.61
C ILE A 213 -7.96 -10.33 4.61
N LYS A 214 -8.37 -10.90 5.76
CA LYS A 214 -9.70 -11.52 5.89
C LYS A 214 -10.83 -10.50 5.76
N GLY A 215 -10.69 -9.31 6.32
CA GLY A 215 -11.62 -8.20 6.18
C GLY A 215 -11.71 -7.73 4.74
N ALA A 216 -10.57 -7.46 4.11
CA ALA A 216 -10.46 -7.07 2.72
C ALA A 216 -11.15 -8.07 1.79
N PHE A 217 -10.96 -9.37 2.01
CA PHE A 217 -11.56 -10.40 1.17
C PHE A 217 -13.09 -10.38 1.18
N LYS A 218 -13.71 -10.11 2.33
CA LYS A 218 -15.18 -9.96 2.44
C LYS A 218 -15.68 -8.78 1.59
N GLY A 219 -15.01 -7.65 1.65
CA GLY A 219 -15.34 -6.47 0.85
C GLY A 219 -14.99 -6.62 -0.63
N PHE A 220 -13.93 -7.37 -0.93
CA PHE A 220 -13.47 -7.60 -2.30
C PHE A 220 -14.52 -8.27 -3.19
N ILE A 221 -15.30 -9.23 -2.66
CA ILE A 221 -16.39 -9.84 -3.41
C ILE A 221 -17.43 -8.81 -3.83
N ALA A 222 -17.75 -7.85 -2.93
CA ALA A 222 -18.67 -6.77 -3.27
C ALA A 222 -18.09 -5.83 -4.34
N ILE A 223 -16.78 -5.53 -4.27
CA ILE A 223 -16.06 -4.71 -5.26
C ILE A 223 -16.03 -5.38 -6.64
N ILE A 224 -15.83 -6.69 -6.71
CA ILE A 224 -15.95 -7.44 -7.99
C ILE A 224 -17.33 -7.20 -8.59
N GLY A 225 -18.40 -7.29 -7.79
CA GLY A 225 -19.76 -6.99 -8.25
C GLY A 225 -19.90 -5.58 -8.83
N VAL A 226 -19.31 -4.58 -8.18
CA VAL A 226 -19.26 -3.19 -8.68
C VAL A 226 -18.51 -3.10 -10.01
N PHE A 227 -17.35 -3.74 -10.14
CA PHE A 227 -16.59 -3.73 -11.40
C PHE A 227 -17.32 -4.46 -12.52
N VAL A 228 -18.00 -5.56 -12.22
CA VAL A 228 -18.86 -6.26 -13.22
C VAL A 228 -19.97 -5.32 -13.70
N LEU A 229 -20.72 -4.69 -12.78
CA LEU A 229 -21.76 -3.73 -13.13
C LEU A 229 -21.22 -2.56 -13.95
N PHE A 230 -20.07 -2.02 -13.54
CA PHE A 230 -19.40 -0.94 -14.27
C PHE A 230 -18.99 -1.38 -15.67
N SER A 231 -18.40 -2.57 -15.83
CA SER A 231 -18.04 -3.15 -17.13
C SER A 231 -19.27 -3.38 -18.02
N MET A 232 -20.39 -3.82 -17.43
CA MET A 232 -21.65 -3.97 -18.17
C MET A 232 -22.19 -2.62 -18.67
N ILE A 233 -22.23 -1.60 -17.82
CA ILE A 233 -22.71 -0.26 -18.15
C ILE A 233 -21.83 0.35 -19.25
N THR A 234 -20.51 0.28 -19.08
CA THR A 234 -19.57 0.82 -20.06
C THR A 234 -19.68 0.13 -21.41
N LYS A 235 -19.80 -1.19 -21.43
CA LYS A 235 -19.98 -1.96 -22.67
C LYS A 235 -21.29 -1.61 -23.38
N LEU A 236 -22.37 -1.35 -22.63
CA LEU A 236 -23.67 -0.97 -23.16
C LEU A 236 -23.69 0.43 -23.80
N PHE A 237 -23.04 1.42 -23.16
CA PHE A 237 -23.16 2.82 -23.56
C PHE A 237 -21.99 3.30 -24.44
N TRP A 238 -20.79 2.77 -24.28
CA TRP A 238 -19.58 3.21 -24.98
C TRP A 238 -18.90 2.12 -25.81
N GLY A 239 -19.39 0.87 -25.77
CA GLY A 239 -18.78 -0.24 -26.49
C GLY A 239 -17.49 -0.73 -25.81
N ASN A 240 -16.42 -0.92 -26.58
CA ASN A 240 -15.11 -1.23 -26.00
C ASN A 240 -14.51 0.05 -25.46
N ILE A 241 -14.12 0.04 -24.17
CA ILE A 241 -13.42 1.17 -23.57
C ILE A 241 -12.04 1.25 -24.22
N ASP A 242 -11.72 2.44 -24.70
CA ASP A 242 -10.35 2.82 -24.94
C ASP A 242 -9.62 2.82 -23.59
N ASN A 243 -8.53 2.07 -23.49
CA ASN A 243 -7.84 1.88 -22.19
C ASN A 243 -7.14 3.17 -21.72
N ASP A 244 -7.04 4.20 -22.56
CA ASP A 244 -6.29 5.42 -22.28
C ASP A 244 -6.79 6.18 -21.03
N TRP A 245 -8.11 6.24 -20.81
CA TRP A 245 -8.64 6.87 -19.60
C TRP A 245 -8.35 6.08 -18.32
N LEU A 246 -8.31 4.75 -18.43
CA LEU A 246 -7.92 3.85 -17.32
C LEU A 246 -6.48 4.11 -16.92
N PHE A 247 -5.59 4.22 -17.91
CA PHE A 247 -4.18 4.52 -17.70
C PHE A 247 -3.99 5.90 -17.07
N THR A 248 -4.73 6.91 -17.53
CA THR A 248 -4.72 8.26 -16.91
C THR A 248 -5.16 8.23 -15.44
N LEU A 249 -6.13 7.37 -15.09
CA LEU A 249 -6.50 7.19 -13.68
C LEU A 249 -5.40 6.52 -12.86
N THR A 250 -4.75 5.48 -13.42
CA THR A 250 -3.67 4.77 -12.70
C THR A 250 -2.45 5.64 -12.47
N GLU A 251 -2.11 6.56 -13.37
CA GLU A 251 -1.05 7.55 -13.19
C GLU A 251 -1.27 8.37 -11.91
N LYS A 252 -2.50 8.75 -11.60
CA LYS A 252 -2.82 9.52 -10.37
C LYS A 252 -2.62 8.72 -9.08
N TYR A 253 -2.73 7.39 -9.12
CA TYR A 253 -2.49 6.51 -7.97
C TYR A 253 -1.04 6.04 -7.89
N SER A 254 -0.21 6.31 -8.90
CA SER A 254 1.19 5.89 -8.96
C SER A 254 2.01 6.38 -7.77
N ILE A 255 1.65 7.54 -7.21
CA ILE A 255 2.29 8.12 -6.03
C ILE A 255 2.21 7.20 -4.79
N ILE A 256 1.10 6.48 -4.60
CA ILE A 256 0.96 5.52 -3.49
C ILE A 256 1.96 4.37 -3.69
N TYR A 257 2.08 3.87 -4.90
CA TYR A 257 3.01 2.78 -5.22
C TYR A 257 4.47 3.23 -5.10
N ALA A 258 4.78 4.47 -5.49
CA ALA A 258 6.10 5.06 -5.32
C ALA A 258 6.48 5.17 -3.83
N ILE A 259 5.55 5.59 -2.97
CA ILE A 259 5.74 5.63 -1.51
C ILE A 259 6.00 4.24 -0.94
N MET A 260 5.23 3.23 -1.38
CA MET A 260 5.44 1.84 -0.94
C MET A 260 6.80 1.31 -1.38
N LEU A 261 7.22 1.57 -2.63
CA LEU A 261 8.55 1.20 -3.14
C LEU A 261 9.66 1.88 -2.34
N LEU A 262 9.53 3.17 -2.07
CA LEU A 262 10.50 3.92 -1.27
C LEU A 262 10.58 3.34 0.16
N SER A 263 9.44 2.98 0.76
CA SER A 263 9.39 2.35 2.08
C SER A 263 10.07 0.98 2.08
N ILE A 264 9.86 0.17 1.04
CA ILE A 264 10.55 -1.11 0.84
C ILE A 264 12.06 -0.89 0.73
N PHE A 265 12.48 0.08 -0.07
CA PHE A 265 13.89 0.40 -0.29
C PHE A 265 14.60 0.80 1.00
N ILE A 266 14.05 1.77 1.74
CA ILE A 266 14.67 2.26 2.98
C ILE A 266 14.70 1.18 4.05
N ASN A 267 13.59 0.46 4.29
CA ASN A 267 13.58 -0.64 5.26
C ASN A 267 14.56 -1.75 4.85
N GLY A 268 14.65 -2.08 3.56
CA GLY A 268 15.60 -3.05 3.03
C GLY A 268 17.06 -2.60 3.20
N ALA A 269 17.38 -1.36 2.81
CA ALA A 269 18.73 -0.79 2.93
C ALA A 269 19.22 -0.76 4.38
N LEU A 270 18.35 -0.43 5.33
CA LEU A 270 18.69 -0.39 6.74
C LEU A 270 18.73 -1.79 7.39
N THR A 271 18.07 -2.77 6.81
CA THR A 271 18.15 -4.16 7.25
C THR A 271 19.55 -4.76 7.05
N ILE A 272 20.25 -4.38 5.97
CA ILE A 272 21.56 -4.92 5.64
C ILE A 272 22.60 -4.67 6.75
N PRO A 273 22.87 -3.43 7.18
CA PRO A 273 23.83 -3.20 8.27
C PRO A 273 23.38 -3.83 9.59
N LEU A 274 22.08 -3.83 9.90
CA LEU A 274 21.57 -4.47 11.12
C LEU A 274 21.82 -5.98 11.12
N PHE A 275 21.71 -6.63 9.98
CA PHE A 275 22.01 -8.05 9.83
C PHE A 275 23.49 -8.35 10.17
N PHE A 276 24.43 -7.55 9.64
CA PHE A 276 25.85 -7.71 9.93
C PHE A 276 26.18 -7.41 11.39
N ILE A 277 25.63 -6.33 11.96
CA ILE A 277 25.80 -5.99 13.40
C ILE A 277 25.30 -7.14 14.28
N ARG A 278 24.14 -7.73 13.95
CA ARG A 278 23.59 -8.87 14.68
C ARG A 278 24.49 -10.10 14.63
N ILE A 279 25.13 -10.39 13.50
CA ILE A 279 26.08 -11.50 13.39
C ILE A 279 27.30 -11.26 14.28
N ILE A 280 27.84 -10.03 14.29
CA ILE A 280 28.99 -9.65 15.13
C ILE A 280 28.63 -9.71 16.61
N ALA A 281 27.45 -9.20 16.99
CA ALA A 281 26.98 -9.18 18.38
C ALA A 281 26.63 -10.56 18.97
N ARG A 282 26.49 -11.59 18.15
CA ARG A 282 26.27 -12.98 18.55
C ARG A 282 27.55 -13.78 18.85
N ARG A 283 28.71 -13.20 18.49
CA ARG A 283 30.04 -13.76 18.84
C ARG A 283 30.55 -13.19 20.16
#